data_9e013a246856d8529a03f2d1d158177b
#
_entry.id   9e013a246856d8529a03f2d1d158177b
#
_cell.length_a   1.000
_cell.length_b   1.000
_cell.length_c   1.000
_cell.angle_alpha   90.00
_cell.angle_beta   90.00
_cell.angle_gamma   90.00
#
_symmetry.space_group_name_H-M   'P 1'
#
loop_
_entity.id
_entity.type
_entity.pdbx_description
1 polymer ?
#
loop_
_entity_poly.entity_id
_entity_poly.type
_entity_poly.pdbx_seq_one_letter_code
_entity_poly.pdbx_strand_id
1 'polypeptide(L)'
;KCWDRLCEKLFSGGRDIPVIIIAGNHDSAPRLSVNSGLLENCGLYIRGSFRDYMKPISVGDADIYCIPWFNIAEVRELFSDREIKTCTDAFLAMTDDIKSSWDKSKKHIIAAHCFVTGAAISDSERASKGAEISAGGAQMVSADVFAGFDYIALGHLHRAQTIKCSADENTAVRYSGTPIPYSFSEAGQAKTYTVFDTEVGI
;
A
#
# COMPACT_ATOMS: atom_id res chain seq x y z
N LYS A 1 -7.62 20.17 12.55
CA LYS A 1 -7.14 21.36 11.78
C LYS A 1 -6.33 21.00 10.51
N CYS A 2 -5.30 20.14 10.56
CA CYS A 2 -4.57 19.76 9.33
C CYS A 2 -5.42 18.85 8.43
N TRP A 3 -6.07 17.85 9.01
CA TRP A 3 -6.95 16.93 8.32
C TRP A 3 -8.11 17.67 7.64
N ASP A 4 -8.79 18.58 8.37
CA ASP A 4 -9.91 19.34 7.82
C ASP A 4 -9.48 20.18 6.61
N ARG A 5 -8.31 20.84 6.69
CA ARG A 5 -7.74 21.61 5.57
C ARG A 5 -7.34 20.74 4.38
N LEU A 6 -6.90 19.50 4.62
CA LEU A 6 -6.63 18.56 3.54
C LEU A 6 -7.93 18.19 2.85
N CYS A 7 -8.95 17.79 3.59
CA CYS A 7 -10.26 17.46 3.05
C CYS A 7 -10.89 18.64 2.31
N GLU A 8 -10.82 19.85 2.87
CA GLU A 8 -11.27 21.06 2.17
C GLU A 8 -10.58 21.21 0.80
N LYS A 9 -9.26 21.06 0.74
CA LYS A 9 -8.52 21.21 -0.51
C LYS A 9 -8.80 20.10 -1.53
N LEU A 10 -9.03 18.88 -1.06
CA LEU A 10 -9.33 17.74 -1.92
C LEU A 10 -10.73 17.84 -2.53
N PHE A 11 -11.71 18.33 -1.76
CA PHE A 11 -13.12 18.26 -2.11
C PHE A 11 -13.76 19.62 -2.45
N SER A 12 -13.12 20.77 -2.14
CA SER A 12 -13.69 22.12 -2.38
C SER A 12 -13.72 22.57 -3.84
N GLY A 13 -13.15 21.78 -4.76
CA GLY A 13 -13.02 22.18 -6.17
C GLY A 13 -14.04 21.57 -7.14
N GLY A 14 -15.06 20.84 -6.67
CA GLY A 14 -15.98 20.11 -7.54
C GLY A 14 -15.30 19.07 -8.41
N ARG A 15 -14.17 18.55 -7.98
CA ARG A 15 -13.41 17.50 -8.67
C ARG A 15 -13.88 16.16 -8.15
N ASP A 16 -14.48 15.37 -9.01
CA ASP A 16 -14.87 13.98 -8.73
C ASP A 16 -13.65 13.03 -8.80
N ILE A 17 -12.54 13.42 -8.13
CA ILE A 17 -11.35 12.60 -8.07
C ILE A 17 -11.39 11.78 -6.78
N PRO A 18 -11.53 10.45 -6.85
CA PRO A 18 -11.48 9.60 -5.68
C PRO A 18 -10.13 9.70 -4.96
N VAL A 19 -10.17 9.77 -3.64
CA VAL A 19 -8.99 9.76 -2.78
C VAL A 19 -9.00 8.49 -1.95
N ILE A 20 -7.93 7.72 -2.01
CA ILE A 20 -7.78 6.46 -1.27
C ILE A 20 -6.69 6.63 -0.23
N ILE A 21 -7.02 6.30 1.01
CA ILE A 21 -6.09 6.35 2.15
C ILE A 21 -6.07 4.99 2.82
N ILE A 22 -4.89 4.43 3.02
CA ILE A 22 -4.68 3.20 3.77
C ILE A 22 -3.93 3.48 5.07
N ALA A 23 -4.19 2.69 6.12
CA ALA A 23 -3.47 2.82 7.38
C ALA A 23 -2.05 2.26 7.27
N GLY A 24 -1.08 2.99 7.81
CA GLY A 24 0.29 2.55 8.01
C GLY A 24 0.52 2.00 9.42
N ASN A 25 1.76 1.54 9.69
CA ASN A 25 2.16 0.96 10.98
C ASN A 25 2.19 1.96 12.16
N HIS A 26 2.20 3.25 11.88
CA HIS A 26 2.11 4.32 12.89
C HIS A 26 0.69 4.85 13.10
N ASP A 27 -0.28 4.40 12.30
CA ASP A 27 -1.66 4.83 12.41
C ASP A 27 -2.46 3.99 13.40
N SER A 28 -3.44 4.63 14.05
CA SER A 28 -4.50 3.91 14.71
C SER A 28 -5.59 3.60 13.70
N ALA A 29 -5.58 2.39 13.13
CA ALA A 29 -6.55 1.97 12.12
C ALA A 29 -8.02 2.24 12.54
N PRO A 30 -8.47 1.95 13.79
CA PRO A 30 -9.82 2.27 14.22
C PRO A 30 -10.13 3.77 14.23
N ARG A 31 -9.16 4.62 14.63
CA ARG A 31 -9.36 6.09 14.63
C ARG A 31 -9.39 6.66 13.22
N LEU A 32 -8.53 6.15 12.34
CA LEU A 32 -8.47 6.58 10.94
C LEU A 32 -9.77 6.24 10.21
N SER A 33 -10.37 5.09 10.53
CA SER A 33 -11.59 4.59 9.90
C SER A 33 -12.89 5.17 10.45
N VAL A 34 -12.83 6.11 11.43
CA VAL A 34 -14.05 6.77 11.93
C VAL A 34 -14.77 7.46 10.78
N ASN A 35 -16.06 7.15 10.64
CA ASN A 35 -16.93 7.68 9.58
C ASN A 35 -16.50 7.33 8.14
N SER A 36 -15.58 6.37 7.91
CA SER A 36 -15.11 5.99 6.57
C SER A 36 -16.25 5.69 5.60
N GLY A 37 -17.26 4.94 6.04
CA GLY A 37 -18.42 4.62 5.19
C GLY A 37 -19.25 5.84 4.77
N LEU A 38 -19.30 6.91 5.56
CA LEU A 38 -19.95 8.15 5.17
C LEU A 38 -19.10 8.95 4.18
N LEU A 39 -17.78 8.91 4.36
CA LEU A 39 -16.83 9.64 3.54
C LEU A 39 -16.72 9.07 2.12
N GLU A 40 -17.01 7.78 1.94
CA GLU A 40 -17.06 7.14 0.61
C GLU A 40 -18.08 7.82 -0.31
N ASN A 41 -19.19 8.31 0.21
CA ASN A 41 -20.18 9.07 -0.56
C ASN A 41 -19.64 10.40 -1.12
N CYS A 42 -18.53 10.88 -0.55
CA CYS A 42 -17.82 12.08 -1.01
C CYS A 42 -16.56 11.73 -1.82
N GLY A 43 -16.36 10.46 -2.18
CA GLY A 43 -15.16 10.02 -2.92
C GLY A 43 -13.91 9.86 -2.05
N LEU A 44 -14.02 9.86 -0.71
CA LEU A 44 -12.91 9.59 0.20
C LEU A 44 -13.00 8.19 0.78
N TYR A 45 -12.14 7.31 0.29
CA TYR A 45 -12.05 5.90 0.70
C TYR A 45 -10.95 5.73 1.73
N ILE A 46 -11.30 5.35 2.96
CA ILE A 46 -10.35 5.08 4.03
C ILE A 46 -10.37 3.59 4.35
N ARG A 47 -9.24 2.94 4.19
CA ARG A 47 -9.04 1.52 4.48
C ARG A 47 -8.07 1.36 5.63
N GLY A 48 -8.62 1.17 6.85
CA GLY A 48 -7.82 0.93 8.06
C GLY A 48 -7.55 -0.56 8.31
N SER A 49 -8.38 -1.45 7.77
CA SER A 49 -8.27 -2.90 7.96
C SER A 49 -7.99 -3.60 6.64
N PHE A 50 -7.13 -4.63 6.69
CA PHE A 50 -6.86 -5.50 5.53
C PHE A 50 -8.01 -6.48 5.23
N ARG A 51 -9.00 -6.64 6.12
CA ARG A 51 -10.08 -7.64 5.97
C ARG A 51 -10.96 -7.42 4.73
N ASP A 52 -10.93 -6.22 4.17
CA ASP A 52 -11.63 -5.87 2.92
C ASP A 52 -10.73 -5.95 1.68
N TYR A 53 -9.57 -6.64 1.76
CA TYR A 53 -8.56 -6.72 0.69
C TYR A 53 -9.12 -7.21 -0.66
N MET A 54 -10.17 -8.01 -0.67
CA MET A 54 -10.83 -8.49 -1.88
C MET A 54 -11.84 -7.50 -2.49
N LYS A 55 -12.15 -6.40 -1.79
CA LYS A 55 -13.12 -5.40 -2.26
C LYS A 55 -12.40 -4.24 -2.94
N PRO A 56 -12.31 -4.22 -4.27
CA PRO A 56 -11.64 -3.14 -4.96
C PRO A 56 -12.42 -1.84 -4.88
N ILE A 57 -11.72 -0.74 -5.01
CA ILE A 57 -12.26 0.58 -5.32
C ILE A 57 -12.07 0.77 -6.82
N SER A 58 -13.18 0.77 -7.57
CA SER A 58 -13.13 0.93 -9.03
C SER A 58 -13.02 2.40 -9.41
N VAL A 59 -12.02 2.75 -10.21
CA VAL A 59 -11.78 4.10 -10.72
C VAL A 59 -11.50 3.98 -12.23
N GLY A 60 -12.45 4.39 -13.06
CA GLY A 60 -12.32 4.22 -14.51
C GLY A 60 -12.18 2.75 -14.90
N ASP A 61 -11.12 2.44 -15.61
CA ASP A 61 -10.74 1.10 -16.07
C ASP A 61 -9.87 0.30 -15.07
N ALA A 62 -9.64 0.85 -13.87
CA ALA A 62 -8.80 0.23 -12.84
C ALA A 62 -9.58 -0.19 -11.61
N ASP A 63 -9.23 -1.34 -11.05
CA ASP A 63 -9.64 -1.83 -9.75
C ASP A 63 -8.46 -1.74 -8.77
N ILE A 64 -8.64 -0.98 -7.68
CA ILE A 64 -7.61 -0.69 -6.69
C ILE A 64 -7.91 -1.47 -5.41
N TYR A 65 -7.07 -2.43 -5.09
CA TYR A 65 -7.13 -3.25 -3.89
C TYR A 65 -6.26 -2.63 -2.79
N CYS A 66 -6.77 -2.62 -1.57
CA CYS A 66 -6.09 -1.97 -0.46
C CYS A 66 -5.63 -3.00 0.58
N ILE A 67 -4.33 -3.05 0.84
CA ILE A 67 -3.71 -3.88 1.87
C ILE A 67 -2.96 -2.97 2.84
N PRO A 68 -3.66 -2.36 3.83
CA PRO A 68 -3.03 -1.54 4.85
C PRO A 68 -2.12 -2.39 5.74
N TRP A 69 -1.37 -1.73 6.61
CA TRP A 69 -0.57 -2.42 7.62
C TRP A 69 -1.44 -3.37 8.47
N PHE A 70 -0.93 -4.56 8.73
CA PHE A 70 -1.59 -5.59 9.52
C PHE A 70 -0.63 -6.32 10.46
N ASN A 71 -1.18 -6.90 11.50
CA ASN A 71 -0.47 -7.89 12.32
C ASN A 71 -0.62 -9.28 11.68
N ILE A 72 0.50 -9.98 11.48
CA ILE A 72 0.48 -11.31 10.87
C ILE A 72 -0.38 -12.33 11.64
N ALA A 73 -0.54 -12.14 12.97
CA ALA A 73 -1.42 -12.98 13.75
C ALA A 73 -2.89 -12.91 13.31
N GLU A 74 -3.36 -11.70 12.93
CA GLU A 74 -4.72 -11.50 12.43
C GLU A 74 -4.94 -12.16 11.06
N VAL A 75 -3.88 -12.18 10.22
CA VAL A 75 -3.91 -12.86 8.92
C VAL A 75 -3.97 -14.37 9.09
N ARG A 76 -3.24 -14.93 10.06
CA ARG A 76 -3.31 -16.36 10.41
C ARG A 76 -4.70 -16.80 10.88
N GLU A 77 -5.41 -15.92 11.59
CA GLU A 77 -6.80 -16.18 11.98
C GLU A 77 -7.73 -16.21 10.76
N LEU A 78 -7.53 -15.28 9.81
CA LEU A 78 -8.35 -15.20 8.60
C LEU A 78 -8.11 -16.40 7.68
N PHE A 79 -6.86 -16.83 7.52
CA PHE A 79 -6.43 -17.94 6.67
C PHE A 79 -6.09 -19.19 7.51
N SER A 80 -7.03 -19.62 8.35
CA SER A 80 -6.81 -20.77 9.26
C SER A 80 -6.59 -22.09 8.53
N ASP A 81 -6.93 -22.18 7.25
CA ASP A 81 -6.74 -23.32 6.35
C ASP A 81 -5.40 -23.29 5.58
N ARG A 82 -4.62 -22.20 5.71
CA ARG A 82 -3.34 -21.99 5.05
C ARG A 82 -2.22 -21.82 6.06
N GLU A 83 -1.02 -22.28 5.70
CA GLU A 83 0.17 -22.09 6.54
C GLU A 83 0.78 -20.72 6.28
N ILE A 84 0.54 -19.73 7.15
CA ILE A 84 1.08 -18.37 7.09
C ILE A 84 2.22 -18.23 8.09
N LYS A 85 3.48 -18.30 7.65
CA LYS A 85 4.68 -18.14 8.48
C LYS A 85 5.23 -16.73 8.44
N THR A 86 5.24 -16.10 7.26
CA THR A 86 5.86 -14.82 6.96
C THR A 86 4.85 -13.82 6.39
N CYS A 87 5.23 -12.53 6.33
CA CYS A 87 4.43 -11.54 5.61
C CYS A 87 4.36 -11.85 4.10
N THR A 88 5.39 -12.47 3.52
CA THR A 88 5.34 -12.96 2.14
C THR A 88 4.20 -13.96 1.94
N ASP A 89 4.03 -14.94 2.86
CA ASP A 89 2.94 -15.93 2.76
C ASP A 89 1.58 -15.24 2.88
N ALA A 90 1.47 -14.24 3.78
CA ALA A 90 0.24 -13.48 3.98
C ALA A 90 -0.14 -12.70 2.72
N PHE A 91 0.82 -11.98 2.12
CA PHE A 91 0.57 -11.26 0.87
C PHE A 91 0.26 -12.21 -0.29
N LEU A 92 0.97 -13.33 -0.41
CA LEU A 92 0.71 -14.33 -1.44
C LEU A 92 -0.72 -14.87 -1.33
N ALA A 93 -1.17 -15.22 -0.13
CA ALA A 93 -2.54 -15.69 0.09
C ALA A 93 -3.57 -14.64 -0.35
N MET A 94 -3.38 -13.37 0.01
CA MET A 94 -4.30 -12.29 -0.37
C MET A 94 -4.26 -11.99 -1.88
N THR A 95 -3.08 -11.98 -2.49
CA THR A 95 -2.96 -11.71 -3.93
C THR A 95 -3.52 -12.84 -4.79
N ASP A 96 -3.37 -14.09 -4.36
CA ASP A 96 -3.96 -15.26 -5.04
C ASP A 96 -5.49 -15.21 -4.98
N ASP A 97 -6.07 -14.87 -3.83
CA ASP A 97 -7.51 -14.71 -3.70
C ASP A 97 -8.04 -13.57 -4.61
N ILE A 98 -7.36 -12.42 -4.64
CA ILE A 98 -7.71 -11.31 -5.54
C ILE A 98 -7.68 -11.79 -6.99
N LYS A 99 -6.60 -12.43 -7.43
CA LYS A 99 -6.44 -12.93 -8.80
C LYS A 99 -7.50 -13.96 -9.18
N SER A 100 -7.99 -14.74 -8.22
CA SER A 100 -9.02 -15.76 -8.45
C SER A 100 -10.38 -15.16 -8.85
N SER A 101 -10.64 -13.91 -8.51
CA SER A 101 -11.94 -13.25 -8.64
C SER A 101 -11.94 -11.92 -9.41
N TRP A 102 -10.78 -11.44 -9.86
CA TRP A 102 -10.67 -10.15 -10.52
C TRP A 102 -11.27 -10.11 -11.93
N ASP A 103 -11.69 -8.95 -12.39
CA ASP A 103 -12.18 -8.71 -13.74
C ASP A 103 -11.02 -8.53 -14.72
N LYS A 104 -10.75 -9.53 -15.55
CA LYS A 104 -9.64 -9.54 -16.52
C LYS A 104 -9.68 -8.42 -17.56
N SER A 105 -10.77 -7.68 -17.68
CA SER A 105 -10.91 -6.56 -18.61
C SER A 105 -10.36 -5.25 -18.04
N LYS A 106 -10.01 -5.23 -16.73
CA LYS A 106 -9.55 -4.05 -16.00
C LYS A 106 -8.07 -4.10 -15.70
N LYS A 107 -7.53 -2.95 -15.34
CA LYS A 107 -6.22 -2.81 -14.71
C LYS A 107 -6.31 -3.12 -13.22
N HIS A 108 -5.30 -3.79 -12.67
CA HIS A 108 -5.27 -4.21 -11.28
C HIS A 108 -4.13 -3.53 -10.53
N ILE A 109 -4.51 -2.73 -9.55
CA ILE A 109 -3.58 -1.94 -8.74
C ILE A 109 -3.69 -2.39 -7.28
N ILE A 110 -2.55 -2.51 -6.58
CA ILE A 110 -2.54 -2.68 -5.12
C ILE A 110 -1.97 -1.41 -4.48
N ALA A 111 -2.69 -0.87 -3.50
CA ALA A 111 -2.15 0.09 -2.54
C ALA A 111 -1.80 -0.67 -1.26
N ALA A 112 -0.52 -0.76 -0.90
CA ALA A 112 -0.08 -1.54 0.25
C ALA A 112 0.89 -0.76 1.16
N HIS A 113 0.86 -1.09 2.46
CA HIS A 113 1.81 -0.56 3.44
C HIS A 113 2.63 -1.70 4.03
N CYS A 114 3.80 -1.96 3.45
CA CYS A 114 4.67 -3.07 3.84
C CYS A 114 6.13 -2.78 3.49
N PHE A 115 7.03 -3.60 4.03
CA PHE A 115 8.45 -3.57 3.70
C PHE A 115 8.78 -4.65 2.67
N VAL A 116 9.17 -4.23 1.46
CA VAL A 116 9.51 -5.15 0.36
C VAL A 116 11.01 -5.42 0.32
N THR A 117 11.38 -6.68 0.16
CA THR A 117 12.77 -7.14 0.06
C THR A 117 13.50 -6.46 -1.09
N GLY A 118 14.77 -6.06 -0.84
CA GLY A 118 15.59 -5.37 -1.83
C GLY A 118 15.45 -3.86 -1.83
N ALA A 119 14.52 -3.30 -1.05
CA ALA A 119 14.37 -1.86 -0.89
C ALA A 119 15.54 -1.25 -0.10
N ALA A 120 15.98 -0.07 -0.50
CA ALA A 120 16.99 0.71 0.22
C ALA A 120 16.34 1.42 1.42
N ILE A 121 16.97 1.32 2.59
CA ILE A 121 16.50 1.86 3.86
C ILE A 121 17.43 3.00 4.28
N SER A 122 16.86 4.12 4.75
CA SER A 122 17.63 5.22 5.34
C SER A 122 18.12 4.87 6.75
N ASP A 123 19.13 5.61 7.24
CA ASP A 123 19.65 5.40 8.61
C ASP A 123 18.60 5.68 9.69
N SER A 124 17.72 6.65 9.47
CA SER A 124 16.60 6.94 10.38
C SER A 124 15.59 5.81 10.44
N GLU A 125 15.31 5.17 9.31
CA GLU A 125 14.44 4.00 9.25
C GLU A 125 15.07 2.79 9.90
N ARG A 126 16.38 2.59 9.75
CA ARG A 126 17.15 1.53 10.46
C ARG A 126 17.06 1.71 11.97
N ALA A 127 17.22 2.93 12.46
CA ALA A 127 17.18 3.22 13.88
C ALA A 127 15.81 3.00 14.51
N SER A 128 14.73 3.32 13.77
CA SER A 128 13.35 3.16 14.23
C SER A 128 12.78 1.75 14.02
N LYS A 129 13.30 1.02 13.03
CA LYS A 129 12.76 -0.27 12.56
C LYS A 129 13.70 -1.46 12.79
N GLY A 130 14.74 -1.27 13.59
CA GLY A 130 15.76 -2.30 13.87
C GLY A 130 15.17 -3.64 14.33
N ALA A 131 14.07 -3.62 15.06
CA ALA A 131 13.37 -4.83 15.50
C ALA A 131 12.60 -5.52 14.35
N GLU A 132 12.01 -4.77 13.43
CA GLU A 132 11.28 -5.31 12.27
C GLU A 132 12.24 -5.99 11.28
N ILE A 133 13.41 -5.36 11.05
CA ILE A 133 14.46 -5.89 10.17
C ILE A 133 15.19 -7.08 10.83
N SER A 134 15.33 -7.04 12.16
CA SER A 134 16.02 -8.09 12.95
C SER A 134 15.21 -9.38 13.14
N ALA A 135 13.91 -9.37 12.85
CA ALA A 135 13.02 -10.53 13.00
C ALA A 135 13.24 -11.63 11.94
N GLY A 136 14.48 -11.80 11.43
CA GLY A 136 14.82 -12.88 10.52
C GLY A 136 14.15 -12.82 9.14
N GLY A 137 13.75 -11.63 8.68
CA GLY A 137 13.09 -11.44 7.39
C GLY A 137 11.59 -11.82 7.37
N ALA A 138 11.02 -12.29 8.48
CA ALA A 138 9.62 -12.70 8.56
C ALA A 138 8.62 -11.55 8.28
N GLN A 139 9.04 -10.31 8.52
CA GLN A 139 8.27 -9.08 8.26
C GLN A 139 8.44 -8.57 6.81
N MET A 140 9.38 -9.13 6.04
CA MET A 140 9.67 -8.69 4.69
C MET A 140 8.77 -9.41 3.68
N VAL A 141 8.37 -8.68 2.64
CA VAL A 141 7.51 -9.17 1.56
C VAL A 141 8.36 -9.31 0.28
N SER A 142 8.32 -10.47 -0.37
CA SER A 142 8.89 -10.60 -1.71
C SER A 142 8.08 -9.81 -2.72
N ALA A 143 8.74 -9.03 -3.59
CA ALA A 143 8.07 -8.33 -4.69
C ALA A 143 7.34 -9.30 -5.65
N ASP A 144 7.77 -10.54 -5.71
CA ASP A 144 7.24 -11.55 -6.64
C ASP A 144 5.80 -11.98 -6.33
N VAL A 145 5.31 -11.73 -5.10
CA VAL A 145 3.90 -11.96 -4.75
C VAL A 145 2.94 -11.07 -5.55
N PHE A 146 3.45 -9.95 -6.06
CA PHE A 146 2.69 -8.97 -6.81
C PHE A 146 2.67 -9.23 -8.34
N ALA A 147 3.37 -10.28 -8.81
CA ALA A 147 3.41 -10.61 -10.24
C ALA A 147 2.00 -10.68 -10.84
N GLY A 148 1.82 -10.08 -12.02
CA GLY A 148 0.55 -10.03 -12.76
C GLY A 148 -0.34 -8.84 -12.43
N PHE A 149 -0.03 -8.03 -11.41
CA PHE A 149 -0.68 -6.73 -11.22
C PHE A 149 0.00 -5.65 -12.08
N ASP A 150 -0.74 -4.65 -12.48
CA ASP A 150 -0.20 -3.56 -13.33
C ASP A 150 0.65 -2.58 -12.50
N TYR A 151 0.21 -2.22 -11.29
CA TYR A 151 0.93 -1.30 -10.44
C TYR A 151 0.76 -1.60 -8.94
N ILE A 152 1.84 -1.50 -8.20
CA ILE A 152 1.87 -1.62 -6.74
C ILE A 152 2.35 -0.31 -6.14
N ALA A 153 1.40 0.43 -5.56
CA ALA A 153 1.65 1.67 -4.83
C ALA A 153 2.03 1.35 -3.38
N LEU A 154 3.31 1.45 -3.05
CA LEU A 154 3.84 1.10 -1.73
C LEU A 154 3.99 2.32 -0.83
N GLY A 155 3.51 2.19 0.42
CA GLY A 155 3.88 3.02 1.55
C GLY A 155 4.84 2.29 2.49
N HIS A 156 5.35 2.97 3.51
CA HIS A 156 6.27 2.52 4.56
C HIS A 156 7.67 3.12 4.46
N LEU A 157 8.33 3.08 3.31
CA LEU A 157 9.67 3.64 3.14
C LEU A 157 9.61 5.10 2.67
N HIS A 158 10.52 5.91 3.23
CA HIS A 158 10.54 7.36 3.03
C HIS A 158 11.21 7.77 1.72
N ARG A 159 12.07 6.90 1.16
CA ARG A 159 12.77 7.15 -0.09
C ARG A 159 11.95 6.65 -1.28
N ALA A 160 11.76 7.52 -2.28
CA ALA A 160 11.17 7.12 -3.55
C ALA A 160 12.09 6.13 -4.28
N GLN A 161 11.57 4.95 -4.63
CA GLN A 161 12.33 3.89 -5.29
C GLN A 161 11.43 2.86 -5.98
N THR A 162 11.92 2.31 -7.07
CA THR A 162 11.29 1.19 -7.77
C THR A 162 11.94 -0.11 -7.32
N ILE A 163 11.15 -1.14 -7.10
CA ILE A 163 11.59 -2.47 -6.71
C ILE A 163 11.36 -3.39 -7.90
N LYS A 164 12.35 -4.25 -8.19
CA LYS A 164 12.21 -5.23 -9.27
C LYS A 164 11.30 -6.39 -8.81
N CYS A 165 10.25 -6.66 -9.57
CA CYS A 165 9.51 -7.92 -9.52
C CYS A 165 10.20 -8.90 -10.46
N SER A 166 10.82 -9.96 -9.93
CA SER A 166 11.58 -10.90 -10.76
C SER A 166 10.67 -11.91 -11.47
N ALA A 167 9.51 -12.16 -10.91
CA ALA A 167 8.52 -13.07 -11.47
C ALA A 167 7.73 -12.46 -12.65
N ASP A 168 7.63 -11.12 -12.70
CA ASP A 168 6.98 -10.41 -13.81
C ASP A 168 7.56 -9.00 -13.98
N GLU A 169 8.28 -8.77 -15.07
CA GLU A 169 8.91 -7.48 -15.37
C GLU A 169 7.92 -6.38 -15.76
N ASN A 170 6.67 -6.73 -16.09
CA ASN A 170 5.62 -5.77 -16.42
C ASN A 170 4.95 -5.21 -15.14
N THR A 171 5.07 -5.89 -14.01
CA THR A 171 4.52 -5.42 -12.75
C THR A 171 5.36 -4.27 -12.18
N ALA A 172 4.80 -3.07 -12.17
CA ALA A 172 5.46 -1.89 -11.62
C ALA A 172 5.31 -1.83 -10.09
N VAL A 173 6.40 -2.00 -9.34
CA VAL A 173 6.40 -1.98 -7.87
C VAL A 173 7.19 -0.75 -7.38
N ARG A 174 6.52 0.20 -6.68
CA ARG A 174 7.16 1.46 -6.34
C ARG A 174 6.74 2.05 -5.00
N TYR A 175 7.73 2.54 -4.26
CA TYR A 175 7.54 3.49 -3.16
C TYR A 175 7.59 4.91 -3.72
N SER A 176 6.55 5.71 -3.49
CA SER A 176 6.57 7.15 -3.82
C SER A 176 7.45 7.93 -2.84
N GLY A 177 7.67 7.37 -1.66
CA GLY A 177 8.37 8.02 -0.56
C GLY A 177 7.48 8.99 0.21
N THR A 178 8.07 9.75 1.13
CA THR A 178 7.37 10.77 1.91
C THR A 178 7.42 12.13 1.22
N PRO A 179 6.39 12.98 1.38
CA PRO A 179 6.33 14.29 0.70
C PRO A 179 7.37 15.29 1.24
N ILE A 180 7.86 15.07 2.47
CA ILE A 180 8.89 15.90 3.11
C ILE A 180 9.92 15.01 3.80
N PRO A 181 11.17 15.47 4.03
CA PRO A 181 12.13 14.77 4.87
C PRO A 181 11.67 14.75 6.34
N TYR A 182 11.74 13.57 6.96
CA TYR A 182 11.44 13.41 8.40
C TYR A 182 12.71 13.40 9.27
N SER A 183 13.89 13.34 8.65
CA SER A 183 15.17 13.36 9.35
C SER A 183 16.26 14.02 8.51
N PHE A 184 17.37 14.40 9.17
CA PHE A 184 18.54 14.97 8.49
C PHE A 184 19.18 13.97 7.51
N SER A 185 19.09 12.68 7.75
CA SER A 185 19.60 11.65 6.83
C SER A 185 18.85 11.61 5.50
N GLU A 186 17.67 12.24 5.44
CA GLU A 186 16.83 12.35 4.23
C GLU A 186 17.00 13.67 3.49
N ALA A 187 17.80 14.62 4.02
CA ALA A 187 17.92 15.99 3.47
C ALA A 187 18.39 16.03 2.02
N GLY A 188 19.16 15.02 1.56
CA GLY A 188 19.61 14.91 0.17
C GLY A 188 18.70 14.07 -0.73
N GLN A 189 17.56 13.59 -0.24
CA GLN A 189 16.64 12.76 -1.03
C GLN A 189 15.68 13.65 -1.83
N ALA A 190 15.56 13.37 -3.13
CA ALA A 190 14.49 13.94 -3.92
C ALA A 190 13.14 13.40 -3.43
N LYS A 191 12.22 14.28 -3.10
CA LYS A 191 10.84 13.95 -2.72
C LYS A 191 9.96 14.06 -3.95
N THR A 192 9.22 12.99 -4.24
CA THR A 192 8.46 12.83 -5.48
C THR A 192 7.04 12.34 -5.17
N TYR A 193 6.19 12.45 -6.15
CA TYR A 193 4.95 11.67 -6.25
C TYR A 193 5.05 10.78 -7.49
N THR A 194 4.32 9.67 -7.49
CA THR A 194 4.26 8.76 -8.64
C THR A 194 2.95 9.00 -9.38
N VAL A 195 3.04 9.12 -10.70
CA VAL A 195 1.89 9.08 -11.60
C VAL A 195 1.94 7.73 -12.31
N PHE A 196 0.87 7.00 -12.27
CA PHE A 196 0.67 5.78 -13.04
C PHE A 196 -0.47 6.01 -14.01
N ASP A 197 -0.19 5.82 -15.28
CA ASP A 197 -1.15 5.90 -16.36
C ASP A 197 -1.54 4.47 -16.80
N THR A 198 -2.83 4.19 -16.92
CA THR A 198 -3.32 2.83 -17.23
C THR A 198 -2.97 2.38 -18.65
N GLU A 199 -2.62 3.30 -19.55
CA GLU A 199 -2.21 2.98 -20.93
C GLU A 199 -0.69 2.89 -21.08
N VAL A 200 0.06 3.78 -20.41
CA VAL A 200 1.51 3.98 -20.63
C VAL A 200 2.37 3.40 -19.49
N GLY A 201 1.83 3.27 -18.28
CA GLY A 201 2.55 2.85 -17.07
C GLY A 201 3.11 4.03 -16.26
N ILE A 202 4.29 3.85 -15.59
CA ILE A 202 4.95 4.88 -14.76
C ILE A 202 5.93 5.69 -15.60
#